data_f88b109a581df34a7de0d70f75789254
#
_entry.id   f88b109a581df34a7de0d70f75789254
#
_cell.length_a   1.000
_cell.length_b   1.000
_cell.length_c   1.000
_cell.angle_alpha   90.00
_cell.angle_beta   90.00
_cell.angle_gamma   90.00
#
_symmetry.space_group_name_H-M   'P 1'
#
loop_
_entity.id
_entity.type
_entity.pdbx_description
1 polymer ?
#
loop_
_entity_poly.entity_id
_entity_poly.type
_entity_poly.pdbx_seq_one_letter_code
_entity_poly.pdbx_strand_id
1 'polypeptide(L)'
;GMDSQKNFYFSHMYNCIYDCRYCFLQGMYSSANYLLFVNFEDFFRSISETIQNNAGSSLTFFSGYDCDSLAFEKITSFAQHTLSFFKQHPEVEFELRTKSVNIETLLNLEPISNCVVAFSLSPEGVADILDKKAPRVNKRIRAIKKLAKSGWLVGLRLDPLIFCENWRGLYSELIEEIMADLEITNLHSVSFGPLRYPKKMYNTIAALYPEEKL
;
A
#
# COMPACT_ATOMS: atom_id res chain seq x y z
N GLY A 1 2.74 3.01 31.50
CA GLY A 1 1.73 3.26 30.52
C GLY A 1 2.05 2.48 29.28
N MET A 2 1.10 1.74 28.72
CA MET A 2 1.27 1.16 27.37
C MET A 2 1.31 2.34 26.41
N ASP A 3 2.44 2.55 25.72
CA ASP A 3 2.54 3.48 24.61
C ASP A 3 1.53 3.05 23.54
N SER A 4 0.45 3.79 23.40
CA SER A 4 -0.53 3.53 22.35
C SER A 4 0.07 3.97 21.03
N GLN A 5 0.33 3.02 20.16
CA GLN A 5 0.71 3.30 18.79
C GLN A 5 -0.40 4.13 18.12
N LYS A 6 -0.03 5.27 17.55
CA LYS A 6 -0.95 6.15 16.83
C LYS A 6 -0.69 6.06 15.34
N ASN A 7 -1.75 5.89 14.59
CA ASN A 7 -1.71 5.70 13.14
C ASN A 7 -2.30 6.92 12.44
N PHE A 8 -1.56 7.47 11.50
CA PHE A 8 -1.97 8.59 10.67
C PHE A 8 -1.96 8.20 9.20
N TYR A 9 -2.91 8.73 8.45
CA TYR A 9 -3.07 8.45 7.03
C TYR A 9 -2.98 9.73 6.23
N PHE A 10 -2.29 9.69 5.10
CA PHE A 10 -2.27 10.79 4.16
C PHE A 10 -2.17 10.27 2.72
N SER A 11 -2.55 11.11 1.77
CA SER A 11 -2.53 10.77 0.36
C SER A 11 -2.07 11.96 -0.47
N HIS A 12 -1.06 11.76 -1.29
CA HIS A 12 -0.57 12.78 -2.21
C HIS A 12 -1.41 12.89 -3.49
N MET A 13 -2.38 11.98 -3.65
CA MET A 13 -3.30 11.94 -4.78
C MET A 13 -4.69 11.49 -4.32
N TYR A 14 -5.70 11.83 -5.13
CA TYR A 14 -7.02 11.20 -5.07
C TYR A 14 -7.28 10.40 -6.34
N ASN A 15 -7.95 9.27 -6.18
CA ASN A 15 -8.18 8.20 -7.16
C ASN A 15 -6.93 7.37 -7.48
N CYS A 16 -7.17 6.15 -7.91
CA CYS A 16 -6.15 5.16 -8.22
C CYS A 16 -6.34 4.59 -9.63
N ILE A 17 -5.23 4.40 -10.35
CA ILE A 17 -5.27 3.86 -11.73
C ILE A 17 -5.55 2.36 -11.79
N TYR A 18 -5.46 1.63 -10.68
CA TYR A 18 -5.48 0.17 -10.69
C TYR A 18 -6.86 -0.47 -10.73
N ASP A 19 -7.91 0.29 -10.62
CA ASP A 19 -9.29 -0.15 -10.87
C ASP A 19 -9.63 -1.51 -10.22
N CYS A 20 -9.25 -1.67 -8.94
CA CYS A 20 -9.56 -2.90 -8.19
C CYS A 20 -11.06 -2.93 -7.85
N ARG A 21 -11.75 -4.01 -8.22
CA ARG A 21 -13.21 -4.13 -8.10
C ARG A 21 -13.73 -4.11 -6.66
N TYR A 22 -12.91 -4.54 -5.72
CA TYR A 22 -13.22 -4.48 -4.29
C TYR A 22 -12.78 -3.18 -3.61
N CYS A 23 -12.21 -2.22 -4.34
CA CYS A 23 -11.67 -1.03 -3.72
C CYS A 23 -12.77 -0.04 -3.34
N PHE A 24 -12.72 0.48 -2.12
CA PHE A 24 -13.70 1.48 -1.66
C PHE A 24 -13.65 2.79 -2.49
N LEU A 25 -12.55 3.07 -3.16
CA LEU A 25 -12.42 4.22 -4.06
C LEU A 25 -13.42 4.18 -5.23
N GLN A 26 -13.89 2.99 -5.62
CA GLN A 26 -14.91 2.83 -6.67
C GLN A 26 -16.23 3.56 -6.35
N GLY A 27 -16.54 3.74 -5.07
CA GLY A 27 -17.77 4.42 -4.63
C GLY A 27 -17.54 5.69 -3.82
N MET A 28 -16.30 6.11 -3.65
CA MET A 28 -15.95 7.24 -2.79
C MET A 28 -16.02 8.58 -3.53
N TYR A 29 -15.49 8.62 -4.74
CA TYR A 29 -15.43 9.84 -5.54
C TYR A 29 -16.43 9.81 -6.69
N SER A 30 -17.06 10.96 -6.96
CA SER A 30 -17.97 11.14 -8.10
C SER A 30 -17.26 11.52 -9.41
N SER A 31 -15.94 11.66 -9.38
CA SER A 31 -15.10 12.01 -10.52
C SER A 31 -14.11 10.89 -10.83
N ALA A 32 -13.91 10.60 -12.11
CA ALA A 32 -12.89 9.68 -12.60
C ALA A 32 -11.51 10.34 -12.79
N ASN A 33 -11.41 11.66 -12.54
CA ASN A 33 -10.13 12.37 -12.67
C ASN A 33 -9.18 12.00 -11.53
N TYR A 34 -7.88 11.95 -11.85
CA TYR A 34 -6.83 11.87 -10.85
C TYR A 34 -6.48 13.28 -10.41
N LEU A 35 -6.40 13.48 -9.10
CA LEU A 35 -5.98 14.77 -8.54
C LEU A 35 -4.64 14.55 -7.83
N LEU A 36 -3.62 15.28 -8.28
CA LEU A 36 -2.29 15.25 -7.68
C LEU A 36 -2.06 16.53 -6.87
N PHE A 37 -1.69 16.39 -5.62
CA PHE A 37 -1.21 17.49 -4.80
C PHE A 37 0.28 17.69 -5.05
N VAL A 38 0.66 18.91 -5.44
CA VAL A 38 2.06 19.25 -5.77
C VAL A 38 2.77 19.98 -4.63
N ASN A 39 2.04 20.37 -3.60
CA ASN A 39 2.52 21.12 -2.43
C ASN A 39 3.01 20.17 -1.32
N PHE A 40 4.00 19.33 -1.60
CA PHE A 40 4.50 18.33 -0.65
C PHE A 40 5.03 18.96 0.65
N GLU A 41 5.54 20.17 0.60
CA GLU A 41 6.02 20.91 1.77
C GLU A 41 4.92 21.15 2.82
N ASP A 42 3.67 21.32 2.40
CA ASP A 42 2.54 21.48 3.32
C ASP A 42 2.20 20.17 4.04
N PHE A 43 2.31 19.03 3.32
CA PHE A 43 2.21 17.71 3.96
C PHE A 43 3.30 17.51 4.99
N PHE A 44 4.55 17.80 4.66
CA PHE A 44 5.68 17.61 5.57
C PHE A 44 5.59 18.53 6.79
N ARG A 45 5.10 19.76 6.62
CA ARG A 45 4.82 20.66 7.74
C ARG A 45 3.77 20.09 8.68
N SER A 46 2.65 19.62 8.14
CA SER A 46 1.57 19.00 8.92
C SER A 46 2.01 17.72 9.62
N ILE A 47 2.84 16.89 8.96
CA ILE A 47 3.42 15.70 9.58
C ILE A 47 4.35 16.10 10.72
N SER A 48 5.23 17.09 10.54
CA SER A 48 6.13 17.58 11.58
C SER A 48 5.36 18.12 12.80
N GLU A 49 4.29 18.89 12.59
CA GLU A 49 3.41 19.35 13.67
C GLU A 49 2.75 18.17 14.40
N THR A 50 2.34 17.15 13.65
CA THR A 50 1.75 15.93 14.23
C THR A 50 2.76 15.17 15.08
N ILE A 51 4.00 15.04 14.63
CA ILE A 51 5.09 14.43 15.40
C ILE A 51 5.33 15.20 16.70
N GLN A 52 5.47 16.51 16.62
CA GLN A 52 5.69 17.37 17.79
C GLN A 52 4.55 17.28 18.81
N ASN A 53 3.30 17.31 18.33
CA ASN A 53 2.10 17.24 19.18
C ASN A 53 1.90 15.86 19.85
N ASN A 54 2.64 14.83 19.39
CA ASN A 54 2.56 13.47 19.91
C ASN A 54 3.91 12.96 20.41
N ALA A 55 4.79 13.87 20.85
CA ALA A 55 6.10 13.50 21.37
C ALA A 55 5.99 12.44 22.48
N GLY A 56 6.80 11.39 22.41
CA GLY A 56 6.77 10.25 23.33
C GLY A 56 5.76 9.16 23.02
N SER A 57 4.98 9.28 21.93
CA SER A 57 4.13 8.20 21.40
C SER A 57 4.83 7.51 20.23
N SER A 58 4.57 6.20 20.04
CA SER A 58 4.95 5.50 18.80
C SER A 58 4.01 5.93 17.68
N LEU A 59 4.56 6.44 16.56
CA LEU A 59 3.78 6.97 15.44
C LEU A 59 4.07 6.19 14.18
N THR A 60 3.02 5.84 13.44
CA THR A 60 3.12 5.28 12.09
C THR A 60 2.31 6.14 11.12
N PHE A 61 2.94 6.56 10.02
CA PHE A 61 2.31 7.28 8.93
C PHE A 61 2.13 6.35 7.73
N PHE A 62 0.89 6.23 7.26
CA PHE A 62 0.54 5.41 6.08
C PHE A 62 0.24 6.32 4.90
N SER A 63 0.96 6.14 3.80
CA SER A 63 0.64 6.80 2.54
C SER A 63 -0.27 5.93 1.66
N GLY A 64 -0.93 6.57 0.70
CA GLY A 64 -1.71 5.85 -0.31
C GLY A 64 -3.07 5.36 0.18
N TYR A 65 -3.70 6.07 1.14
CA TYR A 65 -5.06 5.73 1.58
C TYR A 65 -6.09 5.94 0.46
N ASP A 66 -6.01 7.09 -0.25
CA ASP A 66 -6.91 7.45 -1.36
C ASP A 66 -6.29 7.22 -2.75
N CYS A 67 -5.15 6.55 -2.81
CA CYS A 67 -4.42 6.24 -4.03
C CYS A 67 -3.48 5.05 -3.83
N ASP A 68 -2.63 4.76 -4.80
CA ASP A 68 -1.48 3.87 -4.65
C ASP A 68 -0.21 4.72 -4.51
N SER A 69 0.63 4.42 -3.53
CA SER A 69 1.79 5.26 -3.22
C SER A 69 2.82 5.36 -4.33
N LEU A 70 2.95 4.34 -5.19
CA LEU A 70 3.99 4.27 -6.23
C LEU A 70 3.45 4.20 -7.66
N ALA A 71 2.12 4.17 -7.86
CA ALA A 71 1.55 4.04 -9.20
C ALA A 71 2.01 5.15 -10.16
N PHE A 72 2.11 6.38 -9.67
CA PHE A 72 2.55 7.55 -10.42
C PHE A 72 3.98 8.00 -10.08
N GLU A 73 4.80 7.15 -9.45
CA GLU A 73 6.14 7.50 -8.96
C GLU A 73 7.02 8.13 -10.05
N LYS A 74 6.96 7.62 -11.28
CA LYS A 74 7.72 8.15 -12.43
C LYS A 74 7.37 9.59 -12.80
N ILE A 75 6.21 10.10 -12.37
CA ILE A 75 5.75 11.47 -12.64
C ILE A 75 5.90 12.33 -11.39
N THR A 76 5.60 11.77 -10.23
CA THR A 76 5.49 12.51 -8.98
C THR A 76 6.79 12.59 -8.19
N SER A 77 7.68 11.61 -8.35
CA SER A 77 8.85 11.41 -7.48
C SER A 77 8.50 11.45 -5.99
N PHE A 78 7.27 11.02 -5.65
CA PHE A 78 6.72 11.10 -4.30
C PHE A 78 7.58 10.36 -3.29
N ALA A 79 8.03 9.14 -3.64
CA ALA A 79 8.88 8.34 -2.76
C ALA A 79 10.19 9.07 -2.44
N GLN A 80 10.85 9.68 -3.42
CA GLN A 80 12.09 10.42 -3.22
C GLN A 80 11.92 11.58 -2.22
N HIS A 81 10.88 12.39 -2.41
CA HIS A 81 10.58 13.52 -1.52
C HIS A 81 10.26 13.04 -0.10
N THR A 82 9.40 12.05 0.00
CA THR A 82 8.90 11.54 1.28
C THR A 82 10.00 10.83 2.07
N LEU A 83 10.82 10.01 1.41
CA LEU A 83 11.95 9.33 2.06
C LEU A 83 13.00 10.32 2.57
N SER A 84 13.27 11.39 1.82
CA SER A 84 14.17 12.46 2.26
C SER A 84 13.68 13.15 3.54
N PHE A 85 12.37 13.32 3.67
CA PHE A 85 11.74 13.85 4.87
C PHE A 85 11.81 12.86 6.04
N PHE A 86 11.35 11.60 5.87
CA PHE A 86 11.32 10.61 6.95
C PHE A 86 12.72 10.13 7.38
N LYS A 87 13.74 10.25 6.55
CA LYS A 87 15.13 10.04 6.96
C LYS A 87 15.57 10.97 8.10
N GLN A 88 14.94 12.16 8.22
CA GLN A 88 15.19 13.13 9.28
C GLN A 88 14.34 12.88 10.54
N HIS A 89 13.40 11.94 10.47
CA HIS A 89 12.47 11.57 11.53
C HIS A 89 12.52 10.06 11.84
N PRO A 90 13.68 9.53 12.27
CA PRO A 90 13.85 8.10 12.51
C PRO A 90 13.00 7.56 13.67
N GLU A 91 12.44 8.44 14.49
CA GLU A 91 11.56 8.12 15.61
C GLU A 91 10.15 7.72 15.21
N VAL A 92 9.76 7.89 13.95
CA VAL A 92 8.43 7.53 13.44
C VAL A 92 8.54 6.55 12.28
N GLU A 93 7.58 5.63 12.19
CA GLU A 93 7.48 4.67 11.09
C GLU A 93 6.69 5.25 9.92
N PHE A 94 7.11 4.93 8.71
CA PHE A 94 6.44 5.33 7.48
C PHE A 94 6.17 4.12 6.59
N GLU A 95 4.94 3.98 6.09
CA GLU A 95 4.56 2.92 5.16
C GLU A 95 4.18 3.46 3.78
N LEU A 96 4.88 2.98 2.76
CA LEU A 96 4.50 3.12 1.35
C LEU A 96 3.65 1.92 0.94
N ARG A 97 2.32 2.08 0.87
CA ARG A 97 1.42 0.99 0.47
C ARG A 97 1.19 1.00 -1.03
N THR A 98 1.39 -0.16 -1.69
CA THR A 98 1.36 -0.20 -3.16
C THR A 98 0.97 -1.58 -3.73
N LYS A 99 0.44 -1.57 -4.95
CA LYS A 99 0.40 -2.69 -5.90
C LYS A 99 1.35 -2.46 -7.08
N SER A 100 2.01 -1.30 -7.11
CA SER A 100 2.89 -0.91 -8.20
C SER A 100 4.18 -1.71 -8.24
N VAL A 101 4.77 -1.81 -9.41
CA VAL A 101 6.13 -2.32 -9.64
C VAL A 101 7.09 -1.20 -10.05
N ASN A 102 6.69 0.07 -9.89
CA ASN A 102 7.53 1.25 -10.13
C ASN A 102 8.47 1.47 -8.93
N ILE A 103 9.46 0.61 -8.79
CA ILE A 103 10.39 0.58 -7.65
C ILE A 103 11.78 1.12 -8.00
N GLU A 104 11.99 1.61 -9.22
CA GLU A 104 13.31 2.07 -9.68
C GLU A 104 13.85 3.19 -8.80
N THR A 105 13.02 4.14 -8.37
CA THR A 105 13.42 5.20 -7.42
C THR A 105 13.96 4.60 -6.13
N LEU A 106 13.25 3.63 -5.56
CA LEU A 106 13.66 2.97 -4.32
C LEU A 106 14.99 2.20 -4.49
N LEU A 107 15.17 1.52 -5.62
CA LEU A 107 16.39 0.76 -5.90
C LEU A 107 17.63 1.67 -6.09
N ASN A 108 17.42 2.94 -6.42
CA ASN A 108 18.47 3.94 -6.59
C ASN A 108 18.74 4.77 -5.32
N LEU A 109 17.96 4.56 -4.27
CA LEU A 109 18.11 5.22 -2.97
C LEU A 109 18.66 4.24 -1.92
N GLU A 110 19.31 4.77 -0.90
CA GLU A 110 19.66 3.99 0.27
C GLU A 110 18.41 3.70 1.12
N PRO A 111 18.22 2.44 1.55
CA PRO A 111 17.14 2.09 2.46
C PRO A 111 17.22 2.89 3.77
N ILE A 112 16.06 3.27 4.29
CA ILE A 112 15.95 3.87 5.62
C ILE A 112 15.20 2.90 6.54
N SER A 113 15.68 2.74 7.77
CA SER A 113 15.23 1.72 8.71
C SER A 113 13.80 1.92 9.21
N ASN A 114 13.24 3.10 9.03
CA ASN A 114 11.90 3.48 9.45
C ASN A 114 10.89 3.54 8.31
N CYS A 115 11.22 3.05 7.11
CA CYS A 115 10.30 2.97 5.98
C CYS A 115 10.01 1.52 5.61
N VAL A 116 8.72 1.18 5.55
CA VAL A 116 8.22 -0.11 5.10
C VAL A 116 7.57 0.03 3.73
N VAL A 117 8.06 -0.72 2.75
CA VAL A 117 7.41 -0.80 1.44
C VAL A 117 6.43 -1.97 1.45
N ALA A 118 5.14 -1.66 1.60
CA ALA A 118 4.11 -2.66 1.83
C ALA A 118 3.30 -2.97 0.56
N PHE A 119 3.37 -4.23 0.12
CA PHE A 119 2.68 -4.68 -1.09
C PHE A 119 1.34 -5.32 -0.77
N SER A 120 0.28 -4.82 -1.43
CA SER A 120 -1.02 -5.48 -1.41
C SER A 120 -1.02 -6.66 -2.38
N LEU A 121 -1.46 -7.82 -1.88
CA LEU A 121 -1.39 -9.11 -2.57
C LEU A 121 -2.68 -9.90 -2.41
N SER A 122 -3.03 -10.63 -3.46
CA SER A 122 -4.07 -11.65 -3.51
C SER A 122 -3.56 -12.82 -4.35
N PRO A 123 -4.09 -14.03 -4.24
CA PRO A 123 -3.76 -15.12 -5.16
C PRO A 123 -3.94 -14.71 -6.64
N GLU A 124 -3.08 -15.18 -7.53
CA GLU A 124 -3.05 -14.68 -8.93
C GLU A 124 -4.41 -14.82 -9.62
N GLY A 125 -5.10 -15.96 -9.48
CA GLY A 125 -6.44 -16.14 -10.05
C GLY A 125 -7.50 -15.17 -9.51
N VAL A 126 -7.39 -14.79 -8.24
CA VAL A 126 -8.26 -13.76 -7.64
C VAL A 126 -7.89 -12.37 -8.17
N ALA A 127 -6.61 -12.07 -8.24
CA ALA A 127 -6.12 -10.78 -8.73
C ALA A 127 -6.45 -10.56 -10.22
N ASP A 128 -6.38 -11.58 -11.06
CA ASP A 128 -6.75 -11.50 -12.49
C ASP A 128 -8.22 -11.09 -12.68
N ILE A 129 -9.07 -11.47 -11.74
CA ILE A 129 -10.50 -11.11 -11.77
C ILE A 129 -10.72 -9.72 -11.19
N LEU A 130 -10.11 -9.40 -10.04
CA LEU A 130 -10.46 -8.25 -9.21
C LEU A 130 -9.48 -7.08 -9.33
N ASP A 131 -8.20 -7.29 -9.60
CA ASP A 131 -7.15 -6.27 -9.73
C ASP A 131 -6.96 -5.84 -11.21
N LYS A 132 -8.01 -5.36 -11.86
CA LYS A 132 -8.11 -5.22 -13.35
C LYS A 132 -6.95 -4.52 -14.04
N LYS A 133 -6.43 -3.44 -13.47
CA LYS A 133 -5.34 -2.65 -14.07
C LYS A 133 -4.05 -2.69 -13.27
N ALA A 134 -4.02 -3.44 -12.16
CA ALA A 134 -2.82 -3.56 -11.36
C ALA A 134 -1.80 -4.51 -12.03
N PRO A 135 -0.50 -4.36 -11.77
CA PRO A 135 0.50 -5.32 -12.20
C PRO A 135 0.20 -6.72 -11.67
N ARG A 136 0.48 -7.75 -12.48
CA ARG A 136 0.30 -9.15 -12.08
C ARG A 136 1.03 -9.48 -10.79
N VAL A 137 0.50 -10.41 -10.01
CA VAL A 137 1.02 -10.79 -8.68
C VAL A 137 2.48 -11.26 -8.76
N ASN A 138 2.83 -12.08 -9.75
CA ASN A 138 4.21 -12.53 -9.95
C ASN A 138 5.22 -11.39 -10.19
N LYS A 139 4.78 -10.26 -10.78
CA LYS A 139 5.63 -9.05 -10.92
C LYS A 139 5.78 -8.32 -9.59
N ARG A 140 4.71 -8.26 -8.78
CA ARG A 140 4.75 -7.68 -7.42
C ARG A 140 5.69 -8.50 -6.53
N ILE A 141 5.60 -9.83 -6.56
CA ILE A 141 6.50 -10.73 -5.81
C ILE A 141 7.96 -10.50 -6.21
N ARG A 142 8.25 -10.37 -7.50
CA ARG A 142 9.60 -10.03 -7.95
C ARG A 142 10.09 -8.67 -7.46
N ALA A 143 9.19 -7.67 -7.40
CA ALA A 143 9.51 -6.35 -6.86
C ALA A 143 9.82 -6.42 -5.35
N ILE A 144 9.01 -7.15 -4.58
CA ILE A 144 9.24 -7.42 -3.15
C ILE A 144 10.63 -8.03 -2.92
N LYS A 145 10.94 -9.13 -3.64
CA LYS A 145 12.24 -9.82 -3.50
C LYS A 145 13.44 -8.91 -3.86
N LYS A 146 13.29 -8.08 -4.91
CA LYS A 146 14.34 -7.11 -5.28
C LYS A 146 14.55 -6.05 -4.19
N LEU A 147 13.49 -5.50 -3.64
CA LEU A 147 13.59 -4.50 -2.57
C LEU A 147 14.18 -5.11 -1.29
N ALA A 148 13.70 -6.29 -0.87
CA ALA A 148 14.26 -6.99 0.28
C ALA A 148 15.76 -7.25 0.09
N LYS A 149 16.18 -7.75 -1.07
CA LYS A 149 17.61 -7.97 -1.40
C LYS A 149 18.42 -6.68 -1.39
N SER A 150 17.82 -5.53 -1.66
CA SER A 150 18.46 -4.23 -1.59
C SER A 150 18.41 -3.60 -0.19
N GLY A 151 17.96 -4.33 0.83
CA GLY A 151 17.94 -3.88 2.23
C GLY A 151 16.68 -3.12 2.66
N TRP A 152 15.68 -2.96 1.79
CA TRP A 152 14.42 -2.32 2.18
C TRP A 152 13.59 -3.23 3.07
N LEU A 153 12.98 -2.67 4.12
CA LEU A 153 11.94 -3.36 4.87
C LEU A 153 10.70 -3.51 3.99
N VAL A 154 10.21 -4.74 3.86
CA VAL A 154 9.01 -5.04 3.06
C VAL A 154 7.87 -5.53 3.93
N GLY A 155 6.65 -5.10 3.60
CA GLY A 155 5.41 -5.54 4.24
C GLY A 155 4.52 -6.30 3.27
N LEU A 156 3.85 -7.34 3.73
CA LEU A 156 2.86 -8.09 2.96
C LEU A 156 1.46 -7.74 3.46
N ARG A 157 0.59 -7.28 2.58
CA ARG A 157 -0.76 -6.85 2.90
C ARG A 157 -1.78 -7.71 2.15
N LEU A 158 -2.23 -8.79 2.80
CA LEU A 158 -3.32 -9.63 2.33
C LEU A 158 -4.65 -9.02 2.84
N ASP A 159 -4.92 -7.83 2.37
CA ASP A 159 -6.05 -7.00 2.76
C ASP A 159 -6.65 -6.34 1.51
N PRO A 160 -7.83 -6.82 1.05
CA PRO A 160 -8.68 -7.81 1.70
C PRO A 160 -8.31 -9.26 1.38
N LEU A 161 -8.58 -10.15 2.34
CA LEU A 161 -8.74 -11.57 2.06
C LEU A 161 -10.05 -11.78 1.31
N ILE A 162 -9.97 -12.40 0.14
CA ILE A 162 -11.14 -12.75 -0.68
C ILE A 162 -11.49 -14.21 -0.45
N PHE A 163 -12.69 -14.44 0.05
CA PHE A 163 -13.22 -15.78 0.26
C PHE A 163 -13.76 -16.32 -1.06
N CYS A 164 -13.19 -17.42 -1.55
CA CYS A 164 -13.59 -18.10 -2.76
C CYS A 164 -13.34 -19.61 -2.62
N GLU A 165 -13.72 -20.38 -3.62
CA GLU A 165 -13.44 -21.82 -3.65
C GLU A 165 -11.93 -22.06 -3.51
N ASN A 166 -11.54 -23.03 -2.67
CA ASN A 166 -10.15 -23.36 -2.35
C ASN A 166 -9.29 -22.18 -1.84
N TRP A 167 -9.88 -21.14 -1.26
CA TRP A 167 -9.13 -19.96 -0.82
C TRP A 167 -7.92 -20.29 0.07
N ARG A 168 -8.03 -21.31 0.95
CA ARG A 168 -6.90 -21.71 1.82
C ARG A 168 -5.71 -22.20 1.01
N GLY A 169 -5.93 -23.08 0.02
CA GLY A 169 -4.87 -23.57 -0.86
C GLY A 169 -4.23 -22.42 -1.65
N LEU A 170 -5.05 -21.55 -2.25
CA LEU A 170 -4.59 -20.42 -3.03
C LEU A 170 -3.72 -19.44 -2.22
N TYR A 171 -4.12 -19.12 -0.98
CA TYR A 171 -3.32 -18.24 -0.12
C TYR A 171 -2.08 -18.94 0.43
N SER A 172 -2.11 -20.27 0.67
CA SER A 172 -0.91 -21.02 1.05
C SER A 172 0.12 -21.01 -0.07
N GLU A 173 -0.29 -21.31 -1.30
CA GLU A 173 0.58 -21.26 -2.49
C GLU A 173 1.19 -19.86 -2.69
N LEU A 174 0.38 -18.80 -2.55
CA LEU A 174 0.87 -17.43 -2.62
C LEU A 174 1.95 -17.13 -1.57
N ILE A 175 1.73 -17.53 -0.32
CA ILE A 175 2.70 -17.33 0.76
C ILE A 175 3.97 -18.13 0.49
N GLU A 176 3.87 -19.39 0.07
CA GLU A 176 5.00 -20.23 -0.29
C GLU A 176 5.84 -19.61 -1.41
N GLU A 177 5.19 -19.10 -2.47
CA GLU A 177 5.87 -18.41 -3.58
C GLU A 177 6.59 -17.14 -3.12
N ILE A 178 5.99 -16.36 -2.22
CA ILE A 178 6.61 -15.15 -1.68
C ILE A 178 7.82 -15.52 -0.83
N MET A 179 7.65 -16.50 0.08
CA MET A 179 8.68 -16.87 1.05
C MET A 179 9.86 -17.63 0.42
N ALA A 180 9.65 -18.26 -0.73
CA ALA A 180 10.76 -18.83 -1.51
C ALA A 180 11.72 -17.70 -1.94
N ASP A 181 12.97 -17.78 -1.55
CA ASP A 181 14.02 -16.79 -1.88
C ASP A 181 13.78 -15.35 -1.35
N LEU A 182 12.91 -15.18 -0.35
CA LEU A 182 12.76 -13.88 0.31
C LEU A 182 13.81 -13.74 1.42
N GLU A 183 14.49 -12.60 1.45
CA GLU A 183 15.35 -12.19 2.57
C GLU A 183 14.48 -11.88 3.80
N ILE A 184 14.25 -12.91 4.64
CA ILE A 184 13.32 -12.84 5.78
C ILE A 184 13.71 -11.75 6.77
N THR A 185 14.99 -11.45 6.91
CA THR A 185 15.49 -10.37 7.78
C THR A 185 14.92 -9.01 7.43
N ASN A 186 14.48 -8.83 6.18
CA ASN A 186 13.88 -7.60 5.68
C ASN A 186 12.34 -7.69 5.60
N LEU A 187 11.74 -8.81 6.02
CA LEU A 187 10.29 -8.90 6.15
C LEU A 187 9.84 -8.25 7.46
N HIS A 188 9.28 -7.05 7.36
CA HIS A 188 8.82 -6.28 8.52
C HIS A 188 7.54 -6.83 9.12
N SER A 189 6.53 -7.07 8.28
CA SER A 189 5.20 -7.47 8.79
C SER A 189 4.34 -8.12 7.71
N VAL A 190 3.41 -8.95 8.17
CA VAL A 190 2.33 -9.51 7.36
C VAL A 190 1.01 -9.12 8.00
N SER A 191 0.09 -8.57 7.25
CA SER A 191 -1.27 -8.26 7.72
C SER A 191 -2.33 -8.99 6.92
N PHE A 192 -3.38 -9.39 7.62
CA PHE A 192 -4.58 -10.01 7.06
C PHE A 192 -5.79 -9.17 7.43
N GLY A 193 -6.65 -8.88 6.46
CA GLY A 193 -7.89 -8.17 6.69
C GLY A 193 -9.05 -8.76 5.90
N PRO A 194 -10.23 -8.97 6.49
CA PRO A 194 -11.39 -9.40 5.72
C PRO A 194 -11.92 -8.26 4.85
N LEU A 195 -12.56 -8.60 3.74
CA LEU A 195 -13.28 -7.63 2.92
C LEU A 195 -14.43 -7.00 3.73
N ARG A 196 -14.42 -5.68 3.83
CA ARG A 196 -15.41 -4.92 4.60
C ARG A 196 -15.88 -3.70 3.84
N TYR A 197 -17.20 -3.55 3.71
CA TYR A 197 -17.82 -2.36 3.13
C TYR A 197 -18.95 -1.84 4.00
N PRO A 198 -19.16 -0.52 4.07
CA PRO A 198 -20.45 0.03 4.38
C PRO A 198 -21.49 -0.46 3.36
N LYS A 199 -22.68 -0.86 3.82
CA LYS A 199 -23.75 -1.41 2.95
C LYS A 199 -24.04 -0.53 1.73
N LYS A 200 -24.05 0.79 1.91
CA LYS A 200 -24.30 1.76 0.82
C LYS A 200 -23.18 1.66 -0.25
N MET A 201 -21.95 1.54 0.15
CA MET A 201 -20.80 1.44 -0.77
C MET A 201 -20.84 0.13 -1.56
N TYR A 202 -21.15 -0.98 -0.89
CA TYR A 202 -21.32 -2.26 -1.58
C TYR A 202 -22.37 -2.16 -2.70
N ASN A 203 -23.55 -1.58 -2.40
CA ASN A 203 -24.61 -1.40 -3.40
C ASN A 203 -24.16 -0.51 -4.57
N THR A 204 -23.36 0.52 -4.30
CA THR A 204 -22.80 1.39 -5.35
C THR A 204 -21.85 0.61 -6.25
N ILE A 205 -20.92 -0.15 -5.68
CA ILE A 205 -19.96 -0.97 -6.44
C ILE A 205 -20.68 -2.05 -7.26
N ALA A 206 -21.65 -2.75 -6.67
CA ALA A 206 -22.44 -3.76 -7.36
C ALA A 206 -23.25 -3.18 -8.53
N ALA A 207 -23.74 -1.95 -8.39
CA ALA A 207 -24.44 -1.25 -9.46
C ALA A 207 -23.51 -0.79 -10.60
N LEU A 208 -22.24 -0.46 -10.29
CA LEU A 208 -21.23 -0.09 -11.30
C LEU A 208 -20.76 -1.31 -12.11
N TYR A 209 -20.76 -2.48 -11.51
CA TYR A 209 -20.23 -3.71 -12.12
C TYR A 209 -21.23 -4.88 -12.00
N PRO A 210 -22.40 -4.79 -12.66
CA PRO A 210 -23.46 -5.79 -12.50
C PRO A 210 -23.09 -7.19 -13.03
N GLU A 211 -22.13 -7.26 -13.95
CA GLU A 211 -21.64 -8.53 -14.52
C GLU A 211 -20.60 -9.23 -13.65
N GLU A 212 -20.08 -8.55 -12.62
CA GLU A 212 -19.07 -9.12 -11.75
C GLU A 212 -19.71 -9.73 -10.51
N LYS A 213 -19.53 -11.03 -10.33
CA LYS A 213 -19.91 -11.73 -9.10
C LYS A 213 -18.84 -11.48 -8.04
N LEU A 214 -19.05 -10.47 -7.21
CA LEU A 214 -18.24 -10.19 -6.02
C LEU A 214 -18.70 -11.05 -4.84
#